data_b9dcbd466418d94b24eb306ffc4fad37
#
_entry.id   b9dcbd466418d94b24eb306ffc4fad37
#
_cell.length_a   1.000
_cell.length_b   1.000
_cell.length_c   1.000
_cell.angle_alpha   90.00
_cell.angle_beta   90.00
_cell.angle_gamma   90.00
#
_symmetry.space_group_name_H-M   'P 1'
#
loop_
_entity.id
_entity.type
_entity.pdbx_description
1 polymer ?
#
loop_
_entity_poly.entity_id
_entity_poly.type
_entity_poly.pdbx_seq_one_letter_code
_entity_poly.pdbx_strand_id
1 'polypeptide(L)'
;MINVDVKVNPSFYKKIAHNIVKEAESQTIKKTTFEAENRCKKKSPGPGNQLPGTDYKASGNLRRGHSSEIHENEGLVKNNMNYWVYVVFGTSKMPARNYPQQVANELSSEKFMSKTLINELKKKGVLD
;
A
#
# COMPACT_ATOMS: atom_id res chain seq x y z
N MET A 1 36.18 -13.51 -35.94
CA MET A 1 35.51 -12.94 -34.80
C MET A 1 34.88 -11.61 -35.19
N ILE A 2 33.60 -11.49 -35.01
CA ILE A 2 32.87 -10.26 -35.35
C ILE A 2 32.84 -9.40 -34.08
N ASN A 3 33.52 -8.24 -34.16
CA ASN A 3 33.45 -7.26 -33.09
C ASN A 3 32.29 -6.32 -33.38
N VAL A 4 31.26 -6.34 -32.52
CA VAL A 4 30.18 -5.38 -32.61
C VAL A 4 30.39 -4.32 -31.54
N ASP A 5 30.75 -3.15 -31.97
CA ASP A 5 30.86 -1.98 -31.07
C ASP A 5 29.46 -1.37 -30.97
N VAL A 6 28.81 -1.56 -29.81
CA VAL A 6 27.54 -0.90 -29.53
C VAL A 6 27.85 0.41 -28.82
N LYS A 7 27.74 1.52 -29.54
CA LYS A 7 27.82 2.83 -28.94
C LYS A 7 26.45 3.24 -28.42
N VAL A 8 26.30 3.31 -27.10
CA VAL A 8 25.05 3.74 -26.48
C VAL A 8 25.16 5.24 -26.19
N ASN A 9 24.25 6.01 -26.74
CA ASN A 9 24.13 7.42 -26.44
C ASN A 9 23.81 7.59 -24.95
N PRO A 10 24.62 8.35 -24.17
CA PRO A 10 24.34 8.55 -22.75
C PRO A 10 22.94 9.06 -22.42
N SER A 11 22.39 9.93 -23.28
CA SER A 11 21.01 10.42 -23.11
C SER A 11 19.97 9.32 -23.24
N PHE A 12 20.18 8.42 -24.21
CA PHE A 12 19.30 7.26 -24.42
C PHE A 12 19.39 6.28 -23.25
N TYR A 13 20.61 6.01 -22.78
CA TYR A 13 20.84 5.15 -21.63
C TYR A 13 20.19 5.69 -20.35
N LYS A 14 20.32 6.98 -20.08
CA LYS A 14 19.67 7.65 -18.95
C LYS A 14 18.16 7.55 -19.05
N LYS A 15 17.59 7.69 -20.25
CA LYS A 15 16.15 7.58 -20.48
C LYS A 15 15.65 6.17 -20.18
N ILE A 16 16.36 5.14 -20.62
CA ILE A 16 15.99 3.74 -20.34
C ILE A 16 16.07 3.47 -18.83
N ALA A 17 17.16 3.87 -18.17
CA ALA A 17 17.33 3.69 -16.74
C ALA A 17 16.25 4.42 -15.95
N HIS A 18 15.90 5.63 -16.35
CA HIS A 18 14.81 6.39 -15.74
C HIS A 18 13.47 5.66 -15.85
N ASN A 19 13.15 5.12 -17.02
CA ASN A 19 11.91 4.39 -17.24
C ASN A 19 11.83 3.11 -16.41
N ILE A 20 12.94 2.38 -16.29
CA ILE A 20 13.01 1.17 -15.47
C ILE A 20 12.78 1.49 -13.99
N VAL A 21 13.42 2.53 -13.47
CA VAL A 21 13.26 2.96 -12.09
C VAL A 21 11.83 3.43 -11.83
N LYS A 22 11.27 4.21 -12.74
CA LYS A 22 9.89 4.72 -12.63
C LYS A 22 8.88 3.56 -12.61
N GLU A 23 9.10 2.54 -13.42
CA GLU A 23 8.25 1.34 -13.42
C GLU A 23 8.38 0.56 -12.12
N ALA A 24 9.59 0.42 -11.57
CA ALA A 24 9.82 -0.21 -10.28
C ALA A 24 9.12 0.55 -9.15
N GLU A 25 9.18 1.87 -9.16
CA GLU A 25 8.48 2.73 -8.20
C GLU A 25 6.97 2.54 -8.29
N SER A 26 6.42 2.48 -9.50
CA SER A 26 4.99 2.26 -9.73
C SER A 26 4.54 0.92 -9.15
N GLN A 27 5.29 -0.15 -9.40
CA GLN A 27 4.99 -1.47 -8.83
C GLN A 27 5.11 -1.48 -7.31
N THR A 28 6.08 -0.76 -6.77
CA THR A 28 6.26 -0.62 -5.32
C THR A 28 5.05 0.04 -4.68
N ILE A 29 4.54 1.12 -5.28
CA ILE A 29 3.35 1.82 -4.80
C ILE A 29 2.14 0.88 -4.81
N LYS A 30 1.93 0.13 -5.88
CA LYS A 30 0.83 -0.83 -5.98
C LYS A 30 0.91 -1.90 -4.90
N LYS A 31 2.05 -2.51 -4.72
CA LYS A 31 2.24 -3.58 -3.73
C LYS A 31 2.08 -3.07 -2.31
N THR A 32 2.63 -1.90 -2.01
CA THR A 32 2.49 -1.28 -0.69
C THR A 32 1.04 -0.92 -0.39
N THR A 33 0.33 -0.36 -1.37
CA THR A 33 -1.08 0.00 -1.21
C THR A 33 -1.96 -1.22 -0.98
N PHE A 34 -1.76 -2.28 -1.75
CA PHE A 34 -2.51 -3.53 -1.57
C PHE A 34 -2.22 -4.19 -0.23
N GLU A 35 -0.97 -4.14 0.24
CA GLU A 35 -0.62 -4.64 1.57
C GLU A 35 -1.30 -3.81 2.66
N ALA A 36 -1.33 -2.49 2.51
CA ALA A 36 -2.03 -1.61 3.44
C ALA A 36 -3.53 -1.92 3.48
N GLU A 37 -4.15 -2.10 2.32
CA GLU A 37 -5.57 -2.49 2.21
C GLU A 37 -5.83 -3.82 2.94
N ASN A 38 -5.00 -4.83 2.69
CA ASN A 38 -5.15 -6.13 3.32
C ASN A 38 -5.02 -6.06 4.84
N ARG A 39 -4.06 -5.30 5.34
CA ARG A 39 -3.86 -5.12 6.78
C ARG A 39 -5.01 -4.35 7.41
N CYS A 40 -5.54 -3.34 6.73
CA CYS A 40 -6.73 -2.62 7.19
C CYS A 40 -7.95 -3.55 7.27
N LYS A 41 -8.15 -4.40 6.27
CA LYS A 41 -9.22 -5.40 6.28
C LYS A 41 -9.08 -6.36 7.45
N LYS A 42 -7.87 -6.83 7.72
CA LYS A 42 -7.61 -7.76 8.83
C LYS A 42 -7.82 -7.12 10.20
N LYS A 43 -7.49 -5.84 10.34
CA LYS A 43 -7.64 -5.11 11.60
C LYS A 43 -9.06 -4.63 11.84
N SER A 44 -9.88 -4.50 10.80
CA SER A 44 -11.27 -4.13 10.95
C SER A 44 -12.09 -5.31 11.47
N PRO A 45 -13.20 -5.05 12.22
CA PRO A 45 -14.00 -6.13 12.78
C PRO A 45 -14.57 -7.04 11.71
N GLY A 46 -14.41 -8.36 11.88
CA GLY A 46 -15.02 -9.35 11.01
C GLY A 46 -16.49 -9.55 11.34
N PRO A 47 -17.24 -10.25 10.46
CA PRO A 47 -18.66 -10.52 10.70
C PRO A 47 -18.88 -11.23 12.03
N GLY A 48 -19.86 -10.75 12.81
CA GLY A 48 -20.21 -11.33 14.09
C GLY A 48 -19.32 -10.94 15.27
N ASN A 49 -18.21 -10.26 15.04
CA ASN A 49 -17.35 -9.79 16.12
C ASN A 49 -17.95 -8.57 16.81
N GLN A 50 -17.98 -8.61 18.14
CA GLN A 50 -18.46 -7.48 18.92
C GLN A 50 -17.42 -6.35 18.86
N LEU A 51 -17.91 -5.13 18.66
CA LEU A 51 -17.07 -3.95 18.68
C LEU A 51 -16.74 -3.59 20.13
N PRO A 52 -15.44 -3.54 20.54
CA PRO A 52 -15.07 -3.17 21.91
C PRO A 52 -15.68 -1.84 22.33
N GLY A 53 -16.26 -1.80 23.54
CA GLY A 53 -16.91 -0.61 24.08
C GLY A 53 -18.33 -0.39 23.58
N THR A 54 -18.90 -1.33 22.83
CA THR A 54 -20.29 -1.27 22.34
C THR A 54 -20.93 -2.63 22.40
N ASP A 55 -22.27 -2.68 22.31
CA ASP A 55 -23.04 -3.92 22.21
C ASP A 55 -23.23 -4.37 20.76
N TYR A 56 -22.71 -3.62 19.81
CA TYR A 56 -22.87 -3.92 18.40
C TYR A 56 -21.92 -5.01 17.93
N LYS A 57 -22.48 -5.92 17.13
CA LYS A 57 -21.68 -6.92 16.40
C LYS A 57 -21.44 -6.41 14.98
N ALA A 58 -20.24 -6.59 14.49
CA ALA A 58 -19.88 -6.17 13.15
C ALA A 58 -20.59 -7.03 12.10
N SER A 59 -21.11 -6.40 11.05
CA SER A 59 -21.68 -7.09 9.90
C SER A 59 -20.62 -7.57 8.91
N GLY A 60 -19.39 -7.03 9.01
CA GLY A 60 -18.33 -7.22 8.05
C GLY A 60 -18.37 -6.21 6.89
N ASN A 61 -19.34 -5.32 6.86
CA ASN A 61 -19.46 -4.31 5.82
C ASN A 61 -18.29 -3.35 5.83
N LEU A 62 -17.82 -2.96 7.02
CA LEU A 62 -16.65 -2.09 7.14
C LEU A 62 -15.42 -2.75 6.52
N ARG A 63 -15.18 -4.02 6.83
CA ARG A 63 -14.07 -4.79 6.26
C ARG A 63 -14.17 -4.85 4.74
N ARG A 64 -15.32 -5.22 4.22
CA ARG A 64 -15.55 -5.31 2.77
C ARG A 64 -15.52 -3.97 2.05
N GLY A 65 -15.79 -2.89 2.79
CA GLY A 65 -15.82 -1.54 2.24
C GLY A 65 -14.45 -0.96 1.91
N HIS A 66 -13.36 -1.58 2.36
CA HIS A 66 -12.02 -1.11 2.03
C HIS A 66 -11.69 -1.35 0.56
N SER A 67 -11.09 -0.37 -0.07
CA SER A 67 -10.63 -0.46 -1.46
C SER A 67 -9.35 0.34 -1.63
N SER A 68 -8.66 0.10 -2.71
CA SER A 68 -7.43 0.81 -3.05
C SER A 68 -7.62 1.65 -4.29
N GLU A 69 -6.97 2.79 -4.32
CA GLU A 69 -6.90 3.66 -5.48
C GLU A 69 -5.44 3.97 -5.75
N ILE A 70 -4.99 3.71 -6.97
CA ILE A 70 -3.59 3.87 -7.36
C ILE A 70 -3.47 5.03 -8.33
N HIS A 71 -2.67 6.02 -7.96
CA HIS A 71 -2.26 7.12 -8.82
C HIS A 71 -0.79 6.95 -9.18
N GLU A 72 -0.27 7.79 -10.07
CA GLU A 72 1.09 7.66 -10.58
C GLU A 72 2.16 7.63 -9.47
N ASN A 73 2.04 8.53 -8.50
CA ASN A 73 3.01 8.67 -7.40
C ASN A 73 2.42 8.37 -6.03
N GLU A 74 1.19 7.84 -5.97
CA GLU A 74 0.44 7.77 -4.74
C GLU A 74 -0.52 6.59 -4.73
N GLY A 75 -0.61 5.93 -3.60
CA GLY A 75 -1.61 4.91 -3.36
C GLY A 75 -2.48 5.29 -2.17
N LEU A 76 -3.77 5.08 -2.29
CA LEU A 76 -4.73 5.40 -1.25
C LEU A 76 -5.53 4.18 -0.87
N VAL A 77 -5.75 3.98 0.42
CA VAL A 77 -6.71 3.01 0.94
C VAL A 77 -7.95 3.79 1.38
N LYS A 78 -9.09 3.39 0.86
CA LYS A 78 -10.37 4.06 1.12
C LYS A 78 -11.36 3.09 1.73
N ASN A 79 -12.42 3.65 2.30
CA ASN A 79 -13.57 2.87 2.73
C ASN A 79 -14.85 3.58 2.28
N ASN A 80 -15.77 2.84 1.68
CA ASN A 80 -17.03 3.41 1.17
C ASN A 80 -18.13 3.51 2.23
N MET A 81 -17.89 3.03 3.45
CA MET A 81 -18.84 3.17 4.54
C MET A 81 -18.74 4.57 5.15
N ASN A 82 -19.85 5.29 5.19
CA ASN A 82 -19.88 6.65 5.70
C ASN A 82 -19.60 6.74 7.20
N TYR A 83 -19.77 5.65 7.95
CA TYR A 83 -19.48 5.61 9.38
C TYR A 83 -18.00 5.29 9.69
N TRP A 84 -17.18 5.03 8.67
CA TRP A 84 -15.75 4.69 8.85
C TRP A 84 -14.98 5.79 9.62
N VAL A 85 -15.26 7.04 9.32
CA VAL A 85 -14.66 8.19 10.01
C VAL A 85 -14.89 8.10 11.53
N TYR A 86 -16.11 7.75 11.93
CA TYR A 86 -16.46 7.62 13.34
C TYR A 86 -15.78 6.43 14.01
N VAL A 87 -15.58 5.34 13.28
CA VAL A 87 -14.84 4.19 13.80
C VAL A 87 -13.38 4.54 14.02
N VAL A 88 -12.77 5.23 13.07
CA VAL A 88 -11.35 5.59 13.13
C VAL A 88 -11.07 6.61 14.23
N PHE A 89 -11.86 7.67 14.29
CA PHE A 89 -11.62 8.78 15.22
C PHE A 89 -12.42 8.69 16.52
N GLY A 90 -13.40 7.79 16.57
CA GLY A 90 -14.25 7.62 17.73
C GLY A 90 -15.37 8.66 17.82
N THR A 91 -16.25 8.44 18.77
CA THR A 91 -17.33 9.36 19.11
C THR A 91 -17.47 9.43 20.64
N SER A 92 -18.38 10.27 21.17
CA SER A 92 -18.64 10.32 22.60
C SER A 92 -19.13 8.98 23.16
N LYS A 93 -19.69 8.09 22.30
CA LYS A 93 -20.23 6.79 22.67
C LYS A 93 -19.38 5.60 22.26
N MET A 94 -18.32 5.84 21.51
CA MET A 94 -17.50 4.76 20.95
C MET A 94 -16.03 5.17 20.96
N PRO A 95 -15.12 4.32 21.47
CA PRO A 95 -13.69 4.62 21.45
C PRO A 95 -13.13 4.64 20.04
N ALA A 96 -12.11 5.45 19.84
CA ALA A 96 -11.41 5.51 18.55
C ALA A 96 -10.67 4.22 18.26
N ARG A 97 -10.64 3.84 16.98
CA ARG A 97 -9.93 2.67 16.48
C ARG A 97 -9.16 3.05 15.23
N ASN A 98 -8.08 3.77 15.44
CA ASN A 98 -7.28 4.28 14.32
C ASN A 98 -6.35 3.19 13.79
N TYR A 99 -6.92 2.09 13.30
CA TYR A 99 -6.16 1.01 12.70
C TYR A 99 -5.46 1.41 11.40
N PRO A 100 -5.98 2.34 10.58
CA PRO A 100 -5.22 2.82 9.42
C PRO A 100 -3.88 3.42 9.80
N GLN A 101 -3.82 4.19 10.87
CA GLN A 101 -2.56 4.75 11.37
C GLN A 101 -1.62 3.66 11.89
N GLN A 102 -2.17 2.64 12.54
CA GLN A 102 -1.37 1.48 12.98
C GLN A 102 -0.76 0.76 11.79
N VAL A 103 -1.52 0.56 10.72
CA VAL A 103 -1.02 -0.05 9.48
C VAL A 103 0.10 0.79 8.87
N ALA A 104 -0.09 2.10 8.80
CA ALA A 104 0.93 3.01 8.28
C ALA A 104 2.22 2.93 9.12
N ASN A 105 2.09 2.89 10.44
CA ASN A 105 3.23 2.77 11.35
C ASN A 105 3.95 1.43 11.19
N GLU A 106 3.21 0.34 11.05
CA GLU A 106 3.79 -0.99 10.82
C GLU A 106 4.59 -1.05 9.53
N LEU A 107 4.01 -0.58 8.44
CA LEU A 107 4.67 -0.58 7.13
C LEU A 107 5.92 0.28 7.14
N SER A 108 5.88 1.42 7.83
CA SER A 108 7.02 2.31 8.00
C SER A 108 8.13 1.65 8.84
N SER A 109 7.77 1.03 9.97
CA SER A 109 8.73 0.35 10.85
C SER A 109 9.41 -0.83 10.17
N GLU A 110 8.66 -1.58 9.37
CA GLU A 110 9.16 -2.73 8.61
C GLU A 110 9.97 -2.30 7.38
N LYS A 111 9.95 -1.02 7.03
CA LYS A 111 10.55 -0.49 5.81
C LYS A 111 10.04 -1.23 4.56
N PHE A 112 8.75 -1.54 4.57
CA PHE A 112 8.12 -2.36 3.53
C PHE A 112 8.32 -1.78 2.13
N MET A 113 8.15 -0.48 2.00
CA MET A 113 8.27 0.21 0.71
C MET A 113 9.68 0.13 0.16
N SER A 114 10.69 0.37 1.02
CA SER A 114 12.09 0.28 0.64
C SER A 114 12.50 -1.12 0.23
N LYS A 115 12.09 -2.12 0.99
CA LYS A 115 12.37 -3.54 0.68
C LYS A 115 11.72 -3.96 -0.63
N THR A 116 10.47 -3.53 -0.86
CA THR A 116 9.74 -3.85 -2.09
C THR A 116 10.41 -3.19 -3.30
N LEU A 117 10.83 -1.93 -3.16
CA LEU A 117 11.51 -1.22 -4.24
C LEU A 117 12.83 -1.92 -4.61
N ILE A 118 13.61 -2.31 -3.61
CA ILE A 118 14.86 -3.04 -3.84
C ILE A 118 14.60 -4.34 -4.59
N ASN A 119 13.58 -5.09 -4.18
CA ASN A 119 13.21 -6.34 -4.85
C ASN A 119 12.77 -6.12 -6.30
N GLU A 120 12.00 -5.08 -6.57
CA GLU A 120 11.58 -4.74 -7.93
C GLU A 120 12.77 -4.35 -8.80
N LEU A 121 13.72 -3.59 -8.25
CA LEU A 121 14.93 -3.22 -8.97
C LEU A 121 15.81 -4.44 -9.27
N LYS A 122 15.89 -5.39 -8.34
CA LYS A 122 16.60 -6.66 -8.58
C LYS A 122 15.96 -7.47 -9.68
N LYS A 123 14.63 -7.56 -9.70
CA LYS A 123 13.89 -8.27 -10.77
C LYS A 123 14.16 -7.67 -12.14
N LYS A 124 14.40 -6.37 -12.21
CA LYS A 124 14.68 -5.66 -13.46
C LYS A 124 16.16 -5.65 -13.82
N GLY A 125 17.01 -6.27 -12.99
CA GLY A 125 18.44 -6.35 -13.26
C GLY A 125 19.21 -5.07 -12.98
N VAL A 126 18.61 -4.11 -12.29
CA VAL A 126 19.27 -2.85 -11.92
C VAL A 126 20.15 -3.01 -10.69
N LEU A 127 19.77 -3.92 -9.79
CA LEU A 127 20.52 -4.26 -8.58
C LEU A 127 20.80 -5.75 -8.53
N ASP A 128 21.92 -6.10 -7.95
CA ASP A 128 22.32 -7.49 -7.69
C ASP A 128 21.75 -8.02 -6.37
#